data_30ada61d6ae91c9897df564c3703fa45
#
_entry.id   30ada61d6ae91c9897df564c3703fa45
#
_cell.length_a   1.000
_cell.length_b   1.000
_cell.length_c   1.000
_cell.angle_alpha   90.00
_cell.angle_beta   90.00
_cell.angle_gamma   90.00
#
_symmetry.space_group_name_H-M   'P 1'
#
loop_
_entity.id
_entity.type
_entity.pdbx_description
1 polymer ?
#
loop_
_entity_poly.entity_id
_entity_poly.type
_entity_poly.pdbx_seq_one_letter_code
_entity_poly.pdbx_strand_id
1 'polypeptide(L)'
;MDFPVSNQFSTCRLSAQNPDLFRTFVQDYSDIVKLAVQQTVSGTDRRVFPRVRVLARQAGESDALPQDLIAVHLSALAILIKTQPQAMAKACIRHARLLLVKMVGELAIYYREQMKKGTAH
;
A
#
# COMPACT_ATOMS: atom_id res chain seq x y z
N MET A 1 -18.38 -14.73 -18.68
CA MET A 1 -17.51 -15.14 -17.59
C MET A 1 -16.59 -14.01 -17.22
N ASP A 2 -16.78 -13.52 -16.03
CA ASP A 2 -16.09 -12.35 -15.51
C ASP A 2 -14.97 -12.71 -14.54
N PHE A 3 -14.49 -13.92 -14.66
CA PHE A 3 -13.52 -14.45 -13.76
C PHE A 3 -12.28 -13.63 -13.54
N PRO A 4 -11.57 -13.14 -14.58
CA PRO A 4 -10.24 -12.58 -14.35
C PRO A 4 -10.27 -11.43 -13.35
N VAL A 5 -11.28 -10.58 -13.44
CA VAL A 5 -11.38 -9.42 -12.55
C VAL A 5 -11.87 -9.83 -11.17
N SER A 6 -12.93 -10.64 -11.12
CA SER A 6 -13.47 -11.10 -9.84
C SER A 6 -12.45 -11.89 -9.05
N ASN A 7 -11.69 -12.76 -9.72
CA ASN A 7 -10.71 -13.60 -9.05
C ASN A 7 -9.55 -12.81 -8.49
N GLN A 8 -9.12 -11.75 -9.16
CA GLN A 8 -8.05 -10.91 -8.64
C GLN A 8 -8.42 -10.27 -7.32
N PHE A 9 -9.66 -9.78 -7.20
CA PHE A 9 -10.09 -9.14 -5.97
C PHE A 9 -10.49 -10.17 -4.91
N SER A 10 -11.01 -11.31 -5.31
CA SER A 10 -11.41 -12.35 -4.35
C SER A 10 -10.20 -13.06 -3.74
N THR A 11 -9.01 -12.98 -4.35
CA THR A 11 -7.80 -13.55 -3.76
C THR A 11 -7.16 -12.63 -2.72
N CYS A 12 -7.65 -11.41 -2.57
CA CYS A 12 -7.18 -10.51 -1.52
C CYS A 12 -7.73 -10.98 -0.17
N ARG A 13 -6.91 -11.69 0.58
CA ARG A 13 -7.31 -12.24 1.87
C ARG A 13 -7.64 -11.15 2.88
N LEU A 14 -6.88 -10.07 2.87
CA LEU A 14 -7.04 -9.00 3.85
C LEU A 14 -8.41 -8.34 3.73
N SER A 15 -8.86 -8.03 2.52
CA SER A 15 -10.17 -7.38 2.33
C SER A 15 -11.31 -8.33 2.69
N ALA A 16 -11.13 -9.64 2.48
CA ALA A 16 -12.17 -10.63 2.79
C ALA A 16 -12.22 -10.95 4.28
N GLN A 17 -11.08 -11.09 4.94
CA GLN A 17 -11.00 -11.51 6.34
C GLN A 17 -11.12 -10.36 7.32
N ASN A 18 -10.65 -9.17 6.93
CA ASN A 18 -10.67 -8.01 7.82
C ASN A 18 -10.90 -6.74 6.99
N PRO A 19 -12.17 -6.51 6.56
CA PRO A 19 -12.48 -5.39 5.68
C PRO A 19 -12.23 -4.02 6.34
N ASP A 20 -12.39 -3.91 7.66
CA ASP A 20 -12.14 -2.64 8.35
C ASP A 20 -10.66 -2.30 8.34
N LEU A 21 -9.79 -3.28 8.59
CA LEU A 21 -8.36 -3.08 8.55
C LEU A 21 -7.92 -2.75 7.12
N PHE A 22 -8.49 -3.44 6.13
CA PHE A 22 -8.20 -3.14 4.73
C PHE A 22 -8.52 -1.67 4.40
N ARG A 23 -9.69 -1.19 4.83
CA ARG A 23 -10.06 0.21 4.61
C ARG A 23 -9.11 1.18 5.30
N THR A 24 -8.67 0.84 6.51
CA THR A 24 -7.68 1.65 7.22
C THR A 24 -6.38 1.74 6.43
N PHE A 25 -5.90 0.62 5.90
CA PHE A 25 -4.69 0.62 5.07
C PHE A 25 -4.88 1.43 3.79
N VAL A 26 -6.04 1.35 3.16
CA VAL A 26 -6.35 2.14 1.96
C VAL A 26 -6.30 3.63 2.29
N GLN A 27 -6.90 4.04 3.42
CA GLN A 27 -6.91 5.44 3.84
C GLN A 27 -5.50 5.92 4.15
N ASP A 28 -4.75 5.14 4.93
CA ASP A 28 -3.37 5.50 5.29
C ASP A 28 -2.49 5.61 4.06
N TYR A 29 -2.61 4.67 3.14
CA TYR A 29 -1.84 4.69 1.90
C TYR A 29 -2.21 5.91 1.04
N SER A 30 -3.50 6.21 0.93
CA SER A 30 -3.97 7.39 0.20
C SER A 30 -3.35 8.68 0.76
N ASP A 31 -3.30 8.78 2.08
CA ASP A 31 -2.71 9.94 2.76
C ASP A 31 -1.21 10.03 2.48
N ILE A 32 -0.51 8.89 2.47
CA ILE A 32 0.92 8.84 2.17
C ILE A 32 1.17 9.29 0.72
N VAL A 33 0.34 8.84 -0.22
CA VAL A 33 0.47 9.22 -1.63
C VAL A 33 0.30 10.74 -1.79
N LYS A 34 -0.73 11.31 -1.15
CA LYS A 34 -0.95 12.77 -1.21
C LYS A 34 0.22 13.52 -0.59
N LEU A 35 0.75 13.02 0.52
CA LEU A 35 1.91 13.62 1.17
C LEU A 35 3.13 13.58 0.24
N ALA A 36 3.34 12.48 -0.47
CA ALA A 36 4.45 12.34 -1.40
C ALA A 36 4.38 13.40 -2.50
N VAL A 37 3.19 13.64 -3.05
CA VAL A 37 3.00 14.68 -4.06
C VAL A 37 3.32 16.06 -3.49
N GLN A 38 2.84 16.36 -2.28
CA GLN A 38 3.07 17.63 -1.64
C GLN A 38 4.56 17.86 -1.34
N GLN A 39 5.25 16.84 -0.90
CA GLN A 39 6.67 16.94 -0.55
C GLN A 39 7.56 17.06 -1.78
N THR A 40 7.15 16.54 -2.92
CA THR A 40 7.90 16.76 -4.16
C THR A 40 7.95 18.22 -4.51
N VAL A 41 6.87 18.96 -4.27
CA VAL A 41 6.84 20.40 -4.49
C VAL A 41 7.79 21.12 -3.54
N SER A 42 7.90 20.67 -2.29
CA SER A 42 8.78 21.28 -1.30
C SER A 42 10.20 20.72 -1.31
N GLY A 43 10.45 19.64 -2.05
CA GLY A 43 11.78 19.06 -2.19
C GLY A 43 12.24 18.16 -1.07
N THR A 44 11.34 17.65 -0.22
CA THR A 44 11.72 16.79 0.91
C THR A 44 10.88 15.51 0.95
N ASP A 45 11.56 14.36 0.90
CA ASP A 45 10.92 13.05 0.97
C ASP A 45 11.03 12.39 2.35
N ARG A 46 11.52 13.11 3.35
CA ARG A 46 11.93 12.52 4.63
C ARG A 46 10.79 11.89 5.41
N ARG A 47 9.53 12.31 5.21
CA ARG A 47 8.39 11.82 5.99
C ARG A 47 7.68 10.65 5.33
N VAL A 48 7.90 10.45 4.05
CA VAL A 48 7.12 9.49 3.27
C VAL A 48 7.59 8.06 3.50
N PHE A 49 8.89 7.81 3.34
CA PHE A 49 9.43 6.46 3.44
C PHE A 49 9.27 5.83 4.83
N PRO A 50 9.49 6.56 5.94
CA PRO A 50 9.21 5.99 7.26
C PRO A 50 7.75 5.58 7.44
N ARG A 51 6.81 6.34 6.87
CA ARG A 51 5.39 5.99 6.95
C ARG A 51 5.05 4.77 6.12
N VAL A 52 5.67 4.62 4.95
CA VAL A 52 5.51 3.42 4.12
C VAL A 52 6.01 2.20 4.87
N ARG A 53 7.16 2.33 5.55
CA ARG A 53 7.72 1.23 6.35
C ARG A 53 6.77 0.81 7.47
N VAL A 54 6.22 1.77 8.20
CA VAL A 54 5.27 1.48 9.27
C VAL A 54 4.06 0.76 8.72
N LEU A 55 3.51 1.24 7.61
CA LEU A 55 2.34 0.63 6.98
C LEU A 55 2.64 -0.82 6.55
N ALA A 56 3.79 -1.04 5.93
CA ALA A 56 4.19 -2.38 5.50
C ALA A 56 4.36 -3.33 6.68
N ARG A 57 4.94 -2.85 7.78
CA ARG A 57 5.10 -3.68 8.98
C ARG A 57 3.75 -4.02 9.61
N GLN A 58 2.84 -3.07 9.67
CA GLN A 58 1.48 -3.33 10.16
C GLN A 58 0.77 -4.37 9.29
N ALA A 59 0.95 -4.27 7.98
CA ALA A 59 0.40 -5.26 7.06
C ALA A 59 1.00 -6.65 7.31
N GLY A 60 2.32 -6.72 7.50
CA GLY A 60 2.99 -7.97 7.81
C GLY A 60 2.51 -8.59 9.11
N GLU A 61 2.28 -7.77 10.14
CA GLU A 61 1.73 -8.23 11.41
C GLU A 61 0.32 -8.80 11.25
N SER A 62 -0.38 -8.43 10.20
CA SER A 62 -1.72 -8.92 9.87
C SER A 62 -1.67 -10.04 8.83
N ASP A 63 -0.51 -10.62 8.59
CA ASP A 63 -0.27 -11.70 7.63
C ASP A 63 -0.62 -11.32 6.19
N ALA A 64 -0.49 -10.06 5.84
CA ALA A 64 -0.75 -9.61 4.49
C ALA A 64 0.26 -10.18 3.51
N LEU A 65 -0.22 -10.47 2.31
CA LEU A 65 0.61 -10.92 1.19
C LEU A 65 0.88 -9.74 0.26
N PRO A 66 1.88 -9.83 -0.62
CA PRO A 66 2.13 -8.76 -1.59
C PRO A 66 0.90 -8.38 -2.41
N GLN A 67 0.06 -9.34 -2.79
CA GLN A 67 -1.16 -9.04 -3.53
C GLN A 67 -2.16 -8.24 -2.70
N ASP A 68 -2.14 -8.36 -1.38
CA ASP A 68 -2.97 -7.52 -0.51
C ASP A 68 -2.54 -6.06 -0.59
N LEU A 69 -1.24 -5.81 -0.65
CA LEU A 69 -0.72 -4.45 -0.81
C LEU A 69 -1.04 -3.88 -2.19
N ILE A 70 -1.00 -4.72 -3.22
CA ILE A 70 -1.41 -4.30 -4.55
C ILE A 70 -2.90 -3.91 -4.55
N ALA A 71 -3.74 -4.68 -3.86
CA ALA A 71 -5.16 -4.36 -3.73
C ALA A 71 -5.38 -3.04 -2.99
N VAL A 72 -4.61 -2.78 -1.94
CA VAL A 72 -4.64 -1.49 -1.22
C VAL A 72 -4.28 -0.36 -2.18
N HIS A 73 -3.20 -0.52 -2.94
CA HIS A 73 -2.75 0.46 -3.91
C HIS A 73 -3.82 0.78 -4.96
N LEU A 74 -4.41 -0.26 -5.56
CA LEU A 74 -5.43 -0.07 -6.59
C LEU A 74 -6.68 0.58 -6.03
N SER A 75 -7.10 0.19 -4.84
CA SER A 75 -8.28 0.78 -4.18
C SER A 75 -8.04 2.25 -3.85
N ALA A 76 -6.85 2.58 -3.35
CA ALA A 76 -6.49 3.96 -3.05
C ALA A 76 -6.47 4.83 -4.31
N LEU A 77 -5.88 4.32 -5.40
CA LEU A 77 -5.83 5.05 -6.66
C LEU A 77 -7.24 5.31 -7.22
N ALA A 78 -8.12 4.32 -7.11
CA ALA A 78 -9.50 4.49 -7.57
C ALA A 78 -10.18 5.64 -6.84
N ILE A 79 -9.96 5.73 -5.53
CA ILE A 79 -10.52 6.83 -4.72
C ILE A 79 -9.90 8.16 -5.11
N LEU A 80 -8.57 8.21 -5.24
CA LEU A 80 -7.86 9.45 -5.56
C LEU A 80 -8.23 9.99 -6.94
N ILE A 81 -8.41 9.11 -7.91
CA ILE A 81 -8.84 9.52 -9.25
C ILE A 81 -10.23 10.17 -9.21
N LYS A 82 -11.12 9.66 -8.35
CA LYS A 82 -12.47 10.21 -8.23
C LYS A 82 -12.55 11.50 -7.41
N THR A 83 -11.67 11.63 -6.40
CA THR A 83 -11.80 12.70 -5.41
C THR A 83 -10.87 13.88 -5.64
N GLN A 84 -9.81 13.70 -6.43
CA GLN A 84 -8.82 14.76 -6.63
C GLN A 84 -8.94 15.40 -8.01
N PRO A 85 -8.54 16.67 -8.15
CA PRO A 85 -8.46 17.30 -9.48
C PRO A 85 -7.54 16.49 -10.39
N GLN A 86 -7.75 16.58 -11.70
CA GLN A 86 -7.05 15.77 -12.68
C GLN A 86 -5.53 15.85 -12.57
N ALA A 87 -4.99 17.04 -12.39
CA ALA A 87 -3.53 17.22 -12.27
C ALA A 87 -3.00 16.52 -11.02
N MET A 88 -3.71 16.64 -9.90
CA MET A 88 -3.35 15.98 -8.64
C MET A 88 -3.47 14.46 -8.77
N ALA A 89 -4.53 13.98 -9.40
CA ALA A 89 -4.73 12.54 -9.60
C ALA A 89 -3.58 11.94 -10.42
N LYS A 90 -3.16 12.62 -11.49
CA LYS A 90 -2.01 12.16 -12.30
C LYS A 90 -0.72 12.12 -11.49
N ALA A 91 -0.49 13.13 -10.66
CA ALA A 91 0.69 13.16 -9.80
C ALA A 91 0.63 12.02 -8.77
N CYS A 92 -0.53 11.76 -8.20
CA CYS A 92 -0.72 10.65 -7.27
C CYS A 92 -0.39 9.30 -7.92
N ILE A 93 -0.85 9.08 -9.14
CA ILE A 93 -0.58 7.84 -9.86
C ILE A 93 0.93 7.64 -10.05
N ARG A 94 1.65 8.70 -10.45
CA ARG A 94 3.10 8.62 -10.65
C ARG A 94 3.84 8.31 -9.36
N HIS A 95 3.51 9.01 -8.29
CA HIS A 95 4.18 8.81 -7.00
C HIS A 95 3.84 7.46 -6.38
N ALA A 96 2.61 7.02 -6.54
CA ALA A 96 2.16 5.76 -5.96
C ALA A 96 2.92 4.54 -6.49
N ARG A 97 3.38 4.59 -7.74
CA ARG A 97 4.16 3.49 -8.31
C ARG A 97 5.41 3.20 -7.49
N LEU A 98 6.18 4.24 -7.17
CA LEU A 98 7.39 4.09 -6.37
C LEU A 98 7.05 3.66 -4.95
N LEU A 99 5.99 4.22 -4.39
CA LEU A 99 5.57 3.88 -3.03
C LEU A 99 5.12 2.43 -2.93
N LEU A 100 4.45 1.90 -3.95
CA LEU A 100 4.07 0.50 -3.99
C LEU A 100 5.30 -0.40 -3.98
N VAL A 101 6.29 -0.10 -4.82
CA VAL A 101 7.54 -0.86 -4.86
C VAL A 101 8.23 -0.83 -3.50
N LYS A 102 8.31 0.34 -2.88
CA LYS A 102 8.92 0.50 -1.56
C LYS A 102 8.14 -0.29 -0.50
N MET A 103 6.82 -0.23 -0.54
CA MET A 103 5.97 -0.91 0.43
C MET A 103 6.10 -2.43 0.34
N VAL A 104 6.08 -2.97 -0.88
CA VAL A 104 6.27 -4.41 -1.09
C VAL A 104 7.66 -4.85 -0.64
N GLY A 105 8.67 -4.04 -0.94
CA GLY A 105 10.04 -4.31 -0.48
C GLY A 105 10.15 -4.34 1.03
N GLU A 106 9.53 -3.40 1.72
CA GLU A 106 9.53 -3.37 3.19
C GLU A 106 8.77 -4.56 3.77
N LEU A 107 7.68 -5.00 3.13
CA LEU A 107 6.98 -6.20 3.57
C LEU A 107 7.87 -7.43 3.45
N ALA A 108 8.60 -7.54 2.35
CA ALA A 108 9.55 -8.66 2.16
C ALA A 108 10.63 -8.66 3.23
N ILE A 109 11.16 -7.48 3.58
CA ILE A 109 12.15 -7.35 4.64
C ILE A 109 11.55 -7.79 5.98
N TYR A 110 10.32 -7.38 6.28
CA TYR A 110 9.64 -7.77 7.50
C TYR A 110 9.56 -9.30 7.62
N TYR A 111 9.10 -9.97 6.56
CA TYR A 111 8.98 -11.44 6.59
C TYR A 111 10.33 -12.13 6.69
N ARG A 112 11.36 -11.60 6.05
CA ARG A 112 12.70 -12.14 6.16
C ARG A 112 13.20 -12.05 7.61
N GLU A 113 12.95 -10.94 8.28
CA GLU A 113 13.30 -10.77 9.69
C GLU A 113 12.57 -11.78 10.57
N GLN A 114 11.28 -12.01 10.30
CA GLN A 114 10.48 -12.98 11.05
C GLN A 114 11.00 -14.40 10.84
N MET A 115 11.40 -14.74 9.62
CA MET A 115 11.97 -16.05 9.32
C MET A 115 13.29 -16.28 10.08
N LYS A 116 14.13 -15.26 10.15
CA LYS A 116 15.38 -15.34 10.92
C LYS A 116 15.12 -15.57 12.40
N LYS A 117 14.12 -14.90 12.96
CA LYS A 117 13.74 -15.09 14.35
C LYS A 117 13.23 -16.51 14.60
N GLY A 118 12.43 -17.05 13.65
CA GLY A 118 11.94 -18.42 13.73
C GLY A 118 13.06 -19.46 13.67
N THR A 119 14.09 -19.22 12.88
CA THR A 119 15.21 -20.16 12.74
C THR A 119 16.25 -20.01 13.86
N ALA A 120 16.19 -18.93 14.64
CA ALA A 120 17.10 -18.75 15.76
C ALA A 120 16.78 -19.66 16.95
N HIS A 121 15.66 -20.34 16.90
CA HIS A 121 15.29 -21.33 17.89
C HIS A 121 15.77 -22.71 17.49
#